data_73b6584ae186e1bb7169af7d30bc96c5
#
_entry.id   73b6584ae186e1bb7169af7d30bc96c5
#
_cell.length_a   1.000
_cell.length_b   1.000
_cell.length_c   1.000
_cell.angle_alpha   90.00
_cell.angle_beta   90.00
_cell.angle_gamma   90.00
#
_symmetry.space_group_name_H-M   'P 1'
#
loop_
_entity.id
_entity.type
_entity.pdbx_description
1 polymer ?
#
loop_
_entity_poly.entity_id
_entity_poly.type
_entity_poly.pdbx_seq_one_letter_code
_entity_poly.pdbx_strand_id
1 'polypeptide(L)'
;LGLELSCPEAAKLILNAPLAPLMVDTRPDGGTPGYDVEAMASLKASREVMLSILSDESHSVGESLALGLLYGCQAQSELDGGEESPFDAGAALETAAALAKPGNPADVLDFFLGLELLTPQWETMLRHPDPGNWTQHHRALARYLTQRYWLQAVSDYDLYCRVKFILISCLLVRLLGGNIFTTAQLYSKEVENDTDNVEAI
;
A
#
# COMPACT_ATOMS: atom_id res chain seq x y z
N LEU A 1 22.56 0.50 4.95
CA LEU A 1 22.48 1.32 4.86
C LEU A 1 21.45 2.38 4.59
N GLY A 2 21.16 3.03 3.51
CA GLY A 2 20.24 4.16 3.38
C GLY A 2 18.78 3.95 3.80
N LEU A 3 18.48 2.96 4.63
CA LEU A 3 17.19 2.74 5.29
C LEU A 3 17.12 3.34 6.70
N GLU A 4 18.09 4.15 7.08
CA GLU A 4 17.87 5.15 8.11
C GLU A 4 16.95 6.22 7.55
N LEU A 5 15.77 5.81 7.41
CA LEU A 5 14.63 6.49 6.89
C LEU A 5 14.12 7.43 7.93
N SER A 6 13.56 8.50 7.47
CA SER A 6 12.72 9.35 8.29
C SER A 6 11.57 8.60 8.99
N CYS A 7 11.31 7.35 8.62
CA CYS A 7 10.51 6.40 9.40
C CYS A 7 10.87 4.95 9.03
N PRO A 8 11.94 4.39 9.62
CA PRO A 8 12.30 2.99 9.41
C PRO A 8 11.22 2.02 9.88
N GLU A 9 10.40 2.43 10.83
CA GLU A 9 9.29 1.66 11.38
C GLU A 9 8.22 1.38 10.34
N ALA A 10 7.84 2.37 9.53
CA ALA A 10 6.83 2.19 8.48
C ALA A 10 7.28 1.17 7.44
N ALA A 11 8.52 1.27 6.95
CA ALA A 11 9.05 0.31 6.00
C ALA A 11 9.07 -1.12 6.57
N LYS A 12 9.49 -1.27 7.83
CA LYS A 12 9.49 -2.57 8.53
C LYS A 12 8.09 -3.12 8.70
N LEU A 13 7.13 -2.27 9.02
CA LEU A 13 5.74 -2.67 9.21
C LEU A 13 5.14 -3.19 7.88
N ILE A 14 5.37 -2.50 6.78
CA ILE A 14 4.89 -2.89 5.45
C ILE A 14 5.50 -4.25 5.05
N LEU A 15 6.82 -4.40 5.16
CA LEU A 15 7.53 -5.64 4.81
C LEU A 15 7.09 -6.86 5.64
N ASN A 16 6.75 -6.65 6.90
CA ASN A 16 6.35 -7.72 7.80
C ASN A 16 4.83 -7.84 7.98
N ALA A 17 4.04 -7.04 7.26
CA ALA A 17 2.59 -7.16 7.32
C ALA A 17 2.16 -8.59 6.89
N PRO A 18 1.29 -9.26 7.65
CA PRO A 18 0.81 -10.57 7.26
C PRO A 18 0.09 -10.50 5.92
N LEU A 19 0.18 -11.55 5.12
CA LEU A 19 -0.69 -11.69 3.95
C LEU A 19 -2.13 -11.71 4.43
N ALA A 20 -3.01 -10.96 3.77
CA ALA A 20 -4.43 -11.10 4.01
C ALA A 20 -4.83 -12.55 3.73
N PRO A 21 -5.66 -13.17 4.59
CA PRO A 21 -6.25 -14.44 4.22
C PRO A 21 -7.00 -14.26 2.90
N LEU A 22 -6.87 -15.23 1.99
CA LEU A 22 -7.68 -15.28 0.78
C LEU A 22 -9.15 -15.14 1.20
N MET A 23 -9.77 -14.02 0.85
CA MET A 23 -11.19 -13.80 1.10
C MET A 23 -11.95 -14.85 0.31
N VAL A 24 -12.56 -15.78 1.01
CA VAL A 24 -13.55 -16.66 0.40
C VAL A 24 -14.74 -15.77 0.06
N ASP A 25 -15.16 -15.75 -1.19
CA ASP A 25 -16.38 -15.05 -1.60
C ASP A 25 -17.56 -15.59 -0.77
N THR A 26 -17.97 -14.81 0.21
CA THR A 26 -19.04 -15.15 1.14
C THR A 26 -20.40 -14.68 0.65
N ARG A 27 -20.49 -14.19 -0.60
CA ARG A 27 -21.79 -13.81 -1.19
C ARG A 27 -22.71 -15.02 -1.22
N PRO A 28 -23.89 -14.96 -0.58
CA PRO A 28 -24.69 -16.15 -0.33
C PRO A 28 -25.28 -16.82 -1.58
N ASP A 29 -25.27 -16.18 -2.74
CA ASP A 29 -26.17 -16.58 -3.81
C ASP A 29 -25.53 -16.96 -5.16
N GLY A 30 -24.22 -16.87 -5.33
CA GLY A 30 -23.61 -17.07 -6.67
C GLY A 30 -24.28 -16.23 -7.78
N GLY A 31 -25.06 -15.24 -7.38
CA GLY A 31 -25.82 -14.36 -8.25
C GLY A 31 -24.92 -13.42 -9.04
N THR A 32 -25.43 -12.88 -10.12
CA THR A 32 -24.78 -11.81 -10.88
C THR A 32 -24.24 -10.79 -9.89
N PRO A 33 -22.97 -10.37 -10.00
CA PRO A 33 -22.40 -9.39 -9.09
C PRO A 33 -23.28 -8.14 -9.09
N GLY A 34 -24.17 -8.02 -8.13
CA GLY A 34 -24.93 -6.81 -7.89
C GLY A 34 -23.95 -5.78 -7.34
N TYR A 35 -24.08 -4.54 -7.76
CA TYR A 35 -23.36 -3.42 -7.18
C TYR A 35 -23.78 -3.27 -5.71
N ASP A 36 -22.88 -3.59 -4.79
CA ASP A 36 -23.12 -3.42 -3.35
C ASP A 36 -23.04 -1.94 -2.97
N VAL A 37 -24.20 -1.33 -2.78
CA VAL A 37 -24.32 0.10 -2.48
C VAL A 37 -23.79 0.43 -1.08
N GLU A 38 -23.97 -0.47 -0.10
CA GLU A 38 -23.53 -0.27 1.28
C GLU A 38 -22.02 -0.38 1.37
N ALA A 39 -21.44 -1.43 0.81
CA ALA A 39 -19.98 -1.59 0.71
C ALA A 39 -19.33 -0.42 -0.04
N MET A 40 -19.92 0.03 -1.14
CA MET A 40 -19.41 1.19 -1.87
C MET A 40 -19.49 2.48 -1.05
N ALA A 41 -20.52 2.68 -0.25
CA ALA A 41 -20.64 3.85 0.62
C ALA A 41 -19.56 3.82 1.73
N SER A 42 -19.36 2.68 2.37
CA SER A 42 -18.31 2.46 3.36
C SER A 42 -16.91 2.67 2.76
N LEU A 43 -16.64 2.08 1.59
CA LEU A 43 -15.36 2.25 0.90
C LEU A 43 -15.10 3.70 0.49
N LYS A 44 -16.12 4.46 0.10
CA LYS A 44 -15.96 5.90 -0.16
C LYS A 44 -15.64 6.68 1.10
N ALA A 45 -16.33 6.42 2.20
CA ALA A 45 -16.08 7.08 3.47
C ALA A 45 -14.66 6.76 3.99
N SER A 46 -14.30 5.50 4.02
CA SER A 46 -12.95 5.08 4.47
C SER A 46 -11.83 5.59 3.57
N ARG A 47 -12.05 5.68 2.24
CA ARG A 47 -11.08 6.31 1.33
C ARG A 47 -10.79 7.76 1.69
N GLU A 48 -11.80 8.55 2.03
CA GLU A 48 -11.60 9.96 2.41
C GLU A 48 -10.80 10.07 3.71
N VAL A 49 -10.99 9.16 4.67
CA VAL A 49 -10.16 9.10 5.89
C VAL A 49 -8.72 8.75 5.52
N MET A 50 -8.48 7.73 4.68
CA MET A 50 -7.14 7.38 4.20
C MET A 50 -6.44 8.56 3.51
N LEU A 51 -7.16 9.28 2.64
CA LEU A 51 -6.63 10.47 1.98
C LEU A 51 -6.32 11.60 2.96
N SER A 52 -7.10 11.74 4.04
CA SER A 52 -6.82 12.69 5.11
C SER A 52 -5.54 12.32 5.86
N ILE A 53 -5.38 11.04 6.26
CA ILE A 53 -4.15 10.53 6.90
C ILE A 53 -2.92 10.80 6.02
N LEU A 54 -3.01 10.49 4.73
CA LEU A 54 -1.93 10.72 3.78
C LEU A 54 -1.66 12.20 3.50
N SER A 55 -2.61 13.10 3.78
CA SER A 55 -2.48 14.54 3.55
C SER A 55 -1.99 15.29 4.79
N ASP A 56 -2.01 14.67 5.95
CA ASP A 56 -1.58 15.28 7.20
C ASP A 56 -0.06 15.46 7.22
N GLU A 57 0.38 16.73 7.15
CA GLU A 57 1.79 17.10 7.16
C GLU A 57 2.40 17.17 8.57
N SER A 58 1.60 16.96 9.62
CA SER A 58 2.12 16.85 11.00
C SER A 58 2.94 15.58 11.20
N HIS A 59 2.72 14.58 10.36
CA HIS A 59 3.48 13.33 10.32
C HIS A 59 4.47 13.30 9.15
N SER A 60 5.60 12.64 9.34
CA SER A 60 6.49 12.31 8.23
C SER A 60 5.77 11.40 7.21
N VAL A 61 6.26 11.36 5.97
CA VAL A 61 5.67 10.49 4.93
C VAL A 61 5.67 9.02 5.37
N GLY A 62 6.75 8.57 6.02
CA GLY A 62 6.84 7.21 6.51
C GLY A 62 5.83 6.90 7.62
N GLU A 63 5.62 7.83 8.56
CA GLU A 63 4.56 7.70 9.58
C GLU A 63 3.17 7.68 8.95
N SER A 64 2.90 8.56 7.98
CA SER A 64 1.63 8.55 7.25
C SER A 64 1.37 7.23 6.54
N LEU A 65 2.41 6.58 5.99
CA LEU A 65 2.27 5.26 5.38
C LEU A 65 2.01 4.16 6.43
N ALA A 66 2.67 4.24 7.61
CA ALA A 66 2.40 3.31 8.70
C ALA A 66 0.96 3.47 9.25
N LEU A 67 0.53 4.70 9.46
CA LEU A 67 -0.86 5.02 9.81
C LEU A 67 -1.83 4.49 8.76
N GLY A 68 -1.51 4.68 7.47
CA GLY A 68 -2.30 4.17 6.36
C GLY A 68 -2.46 2.65 6.36
N LEU A 69 -1.39 1.90 6.73
CA LEU A 69 -1.49 0.45 6.86
C LEU A 69 -2.44 0.04 8.00
N LEU A 70 -2.27 0.65 9.19
CA LEU A 70 -3.10 0.31 10.34
C LEU A 70 -4.55 0.74 10.16
N TYR A 71 -4.77 1.90 9.54
CA TYR A 71 -6.11 2.31 9.16
C TYR A 71 -6.71 1.35 8.11
N GLY A 72 -5.93 0.90 7.15
CA GLY A 72 -6.37 -0.09 6.17
C GLY A 72 -6.81 -1.42 6.82
N CYS A 73 -6.10 -1.88 7.86
CA CYS A 73 -6.50 -3.04 8.64
C CYS A 73 -7.85 -2.80 9.36
N GLN A 74 -8.05 -1.62 9.94
CA GLN A 74 -9.31 -1.25 10.58
C GLN A 74 -10.44 -1.19 9.54
N ALA A 75 -10.24 -0.48 8.44
CA ALA A 75 -11.24 -0.35 7.38
C ALA A 75 -11.61 -1.69 6.74
N GLN A 76 -10.65 -2.63 6.62
CA GLN A 76 -10.95 -4.00 6.21
C GLN A 76 -11.84 -4.70 7.24
N SER A 77 -11.53 -4.59 8.54
CA SER A 77 -12.35 -5.19 9.59
C SER A 77 -13.78 -4.65 9.59
N GLU A 78 -13.94 -3.36 9.37
CA GLU A 78 -15.25 -2.71 9.24
C GLU A 78 -16.02 -3.20 8.00
N LEU A 79 -15.31 -3.36 6.87
CA LEU A 79 -15.88 -3.91 5.64
C LEU A 79 -16.35 -5.37 5.81
N ASP A 80 -15.65 -6.13 6.64
CA ASP A 80 -16.00 -7.52 7.01
C ASP A 80 -17.13 -7.59 8.07
N GLY A 81 -17.72 -6.46 8.44
CA GLY A 81 -18.83 -6.39 9.40
C GLY A 81 -18.39 -6.20 10.86
N GLY A 82 -17.15 -5.80 11.09
CA GLY A 82 -16.66 -5.37 12.41
C GLY A 82 -17.28 -4.06 12.87
N GLU A 83 -17.13 -3.75 14.16
CA GLU A 83 -17.62 -2.49 14.72
C GLU A 83 -16.85 -1.30 14.17
N GLU A 84 -17.58 -0.30 13.70
CA GLU A 84 -16.99 0.99 13.31
C GLU A 84 -16.45 1.72 14.56
N SER A 85 -15.24 2.24 14.46
CA SER A 85 -14.61 3.00 15.54
C SER A 85 -13.79 4.16 14.99
N PRO A 86 -13.71 5.29 15.72
CA PRO A 86 -12.83 6.37 15.34
C PRO A 86 -11.36 5.89 15.27
N PHE A 87 -10.65 6.25 14.20
CA PHE A 87 -9.23 5.94 14.07
C PHE A 87 -8.40 6.86 14.97
N ASP A 88 -7.66 6.27 15.91
CA ASP A 88 -6.74 6.97 16.79
C ASP A 88 -5.30 6.87 16.23
N ALA A 89 -4.85 7.94 15.60
CA ALA A 89 -3.52 8.00 15.01
C ALA A 89 -2.38 7.89 16.06
N GLY A 90 -2.60 8.37 17.28
CA GLY A 90 -1.60 8.28 18.36
C GLY A 90 -1.39 6.82 18.79
N ALA A 91 -2.48 6.13 19.14
CA ALA A 91 -2.44 4.71 19.49
C ALA A 91 -1.95 3.84 18.32
N ALA A 92 -2.27 4.21 17.08
CA ALA A 92 -1.80 3.52 15.89
C ALA A 92 -0.28 3.64 15.72
N LEU A 93 0.32 4.82 15.93
CA LEU A 93 1.77 4.99 15.88
C LEU A 93 2.49 4.21 16.98
N GLU A 94 1.96 4.17 18.20
CA GLU A 94 2.50 3.34 19.28
C GLU A 94 2.44 1.84 18.88
N THR A 95 1.33 1.41 18.29
CA THR A 95 1.17 0.04 17.78
C THR A 95 2.17 -0.25 16.67
N ALA A 96 2.34 0.66 15.71
CA ALA A 96 3.31 0.53 14.64
C ALA A 96 4.73 0.36 15.18
N ALA A 97 5.13 1.18 16.15
CA ALA A 97 6.44 1.10 16.78
C ALA A 97 6.63 -0.24 17.52
N ALA A 98 5.60 -0.75 18.20
CA ALA A 98 5.65 -2.03 18.92
C ALA A 98 5.72 -3.24 17.99
N LEU A 99 5.05 -3.18 16.84
CA LEU A 99 5.01 -4.27 15.85
C LEU A 99 6.20 -4.24 14.88
N ALA A 100 6.90 -3.12 14.78
CA ALA A 100 8.01 -2.96 13.85
C ALA A 100 9.13 -3.99 14.10
N LYS A 101 9.44 -4.76 13.07
CA LYS A 101 10.53 -5.75 13.08
C LYS A 101 11.58 -5.34 12.04
N PRO A 102 12.85 -5.69 12.25
CA PRO A 102 13.86 -5.52 11.24
C PRO A 102 13.44 -6.26 9.96
N GLY A 103 13.23 -5.53 8.87
CA GLY A 103 13.01 -6.08 7.54
C GLY A 103 14.24 -5.89 6.69
N ASN A 104 14.38 -6.71 5.65
CA ASN A 104 15.45 -6.56 4.66
C ASN A 104 14.85 -5.96 3.38
N PRO A 105 15.25 -4.75 2.97
CA PRO A 105 14.77 -4.16 1.73
C PRO A 105 15.07 -4.99 0.49
N ALA A 106 16.11 -5.82 0.54
CA ALA A 106 16.42 -6.72 -0.55
C ALA A 106 15.27 -7.70 -0.84
N ASP A 107 14.51 -8.10 0.19
CA ASP A 107 13.39 -9.02 0.02
C ASP A 107 12.29 -8.42 -0.90
N VAL A 108 12.08 -7.10 -0.82
CA VAL A 108 11.16 -6.39 -1.73
C VAL A 108 11.72 -6.37 -3.15
N LEU A 109 12.98 -6.03 -3.30
CA LEU A 109 13.62 -5.96 -4.62
C LEU A 109 13.69 -7.34 -5.29
N ASP A 110 14.02 -8.37 -4.53
CA ASP A 110 14.07 -9.76 -5.01
C ASP A 110 12.68 -10.25 -5.42
N PHE A 111 11.63 -9.87 -4.69
CA PHE A 111 10.25 -10.16 -5.09
C PHE A 111 9.94 -9.54 -6.46
N PHE A 112 10.21 -8.25 -6.65
CA PHE A 112 9.95 -7.57 -7.93
C PHE A 112 10.88 -8.04 -9.06
N LEU A 113 12.08 -8.53 -8.76
CA LEU A 113 12.96 -9.20 -9.75
C LEU A 113 12.42 -10.56 -10.19
N GLY A 114 11.55 -11.17 -9.39
CA GLY A 114 10.88 -12.43 -9.72
C GLY A 114 9.63 -12.27 -10.59
N LEU A 115 9.14 -11.05 -10.79
CA LEU A 115 8.00 -10.75 -11.65
C LEU A 115 8.43 -10.67 -13.13
N GLU A 116 7.48 -10.56 -14.04
CA GLU A 116 7.78 -10.29 -15.44
C GLU A 116 8.43 -8.92 -15.59
N LEU A 117 9.59 -8.87 -16.24
CA LEU A 117 10.36 -7.65 -16.46
C LEU A 117 10.22 -7.22 -17.92
N LEU A 118 9.52 -6.13 -18.16
CA LEU A 118 9.21 -5.67 -19.52
C LEU A 118 10.36 -4.88 -20.15
N THR A 119 11.20 -4.22 -19.33
CA THR A 119 12.30 -3.41 -19.84
C THR A 119 13.63 -3.66 -19.14
N PRO A 120 14.76 -3.64 -19.87
CA PRO A 120 16.10 -3.75 -19.26
C PRO A 120 16.43 -2.62 -18.28
N GLN A 121 15.81 -1.45 -18.46
CA GLN A 121 15.99 -0.32 -17.56
C GLN A 121 15.40 -0.62 -16.18
N TRP A 122 14.23 -1.22 -16.13
CA TRP A 122 13.58 -1.63 -14.88
C TRP A 122 14.42 -2.67 -14.14
N GLU A 123 14.85 -3.71 -14.82
CA GLU A 123 15.74 -4.72 -14.25
C GLU A 123 17.02 -4.08 -13.68
N THR A 124 17.62 -3.15 -14.41
CA THR A 124 18.82 -2.44 -13.95
C THR A 124 18.56 -1.67 -12.66
N MET A 125 17.42 -0.98 -12.56
CA MET A 125 17.06 -0.23 -11.35
C MET A 125 16.82 -1.15 -10.15
N LEU A 126 16.16 -2.28 -10.34
CA LEU A 126 15.94 -3.27 -9.28
C LEU A 126 17.27 -3.88 -8.78
N ARG A 127 18.22 -4.15 -9.68
CA ARG A 127 19.53 -4.70 -9.32
C ARG A 127 20.50 -3.68 -8.71
N HIS A 128 20.31 -2.42 -9.01
CA HIS A 128 21.18 -1.32 -8.56
C HIS A 128 20.35 -0.18 -7.97
N PRO A 129 19.63 -0.44 -6.85
CA PRO A 129 18.79 0.57 -6.22
C PRO A 129 19.65 1.72 -5.67
N ASP A 130 19.09 2.94 -5.75
CA ASP A 130 19.69 4.16 -5.18
C ASP A 130 18.69 4.84 -4.24
N PRO A 131 18.46 4.28 -3.03
CA PRO A 131 17.39 4.70 -2.15
C PRO A 131 17.48 6.18 -1.78
N GLY A 132 16.43 6.91 -2.09
CA GLY A 132 16.30 8.32 -1.71
C GLY A 132 15.59 8.52 -0.35
N ASN A 133 15.44 9.76 0.06
CA ASN A 133 14.62 10.12 1.20
C ASN A 133 13.13 10.15 0.83
N TRP A 134 12.27 10.00 1.83
CA TRP A 134 10.86 10.28 1.65
C TRP A 134 10.64 11.76 1.28
N THR A 135 9.77 12.02 0.32
CA THR A 135 9.44 13.37 -0.14
C THR A 135 7.94 13.54 -0.28
N GLN A 136 7.46 14.77 -0.44
CA GLN A 136 6.05 15.04 -0.70
C GLN A 136 5.54 14.42 -2.01
N HIS A 137 6.44 14.10 -2.95
CA HIS A 137 6.06 13.38 -4.15
C HIS A 137 5.67 11.91 -3.87
N HIS A 138 6.31 11.26 -2.88
CA HIS A 138 5.89 9.92 -2.43
C HIS A 138 4.51 9.98 -1.75
N ARG A 139 4.23 11.04 -0.98
CA ARG A 139 2.91 11.29 -0.41
C ARG A 139 1.85 11.47 -1.51
N ALA A 140 2.18 12.24 -2.54
CA ALA A 140 1.31 12.42 -3.71
C ALA A 140 1.08 11.11 -4.46
N LEU A 141 2.11 10.26 -4.61
CA LEU A 141 1.99 8.93 -5.21
C LEU A 141 1.05 8.03 -4.39
N ALA A 142 1.22 8.00 -3.07
CA ALA A 142 0.35 7.21 -2.19
C ALA A 142 -1.13 7.64 -2.32
N ARG A 143 -1.38 8.94 -2.36
CA ARG A 143 -2.74 9.49 -2.57
C ARG A 143 -3.31 9.12 -3.94
N TYR A 144 -2.50 9.21 -4.99
CA TYR A 144 -2.90 8.79 -6.34
C TYR A 144 -3.28 7.31 -6.37
N LEU A 145 -2.43 6.43 -5.83
CA LEU A 145 -2.69 5.00 -5.79
C LEU A 145 -3.93 4.68 -4.94
N THR A 146 -4.13 5.39 -3.82
CA THR A 146 -5.35 5.26 -3.00
C THR A 146 -6.59 5.61 -3.82
N GLN A 147 -6.58 6.71 -4.56
CA GLN A 147 -7.71 7.10 -5.41
C GLN A 147 -7.98 6.08 -6.52
N ARG A 148 -6.94 5.45 -7.04
CA ARG A 148 -7.03 4.48 -8.14
C ARG A 148 -7.54 3.11 -7.69
N TYR A 149 -7.05 2.60 -6.56
CA TYR A 149 -7.22 1.19 -6.19
C TYR A 149 -8.22 0.94 -5.07
N TRP A 150 -8.43 1.90 -4.16
CA TRP A 150 -9.24 1.70 -2.97
C TRP A 150 -10.65 1.16 -3.26
N LEU A 151 -11.35 1.80 -4.19
CA LEU A 151 -12.73 1.42 -4.51
C LEU A 151 -12.85 0.11 -5.30
N GLN A 152 -11.77 -0.44 -5.80
CA GLN A 152 -11.80 -1.74 -6.46
C GLN A 152 -12.17 -2.87 -5.49
N ALA A 153 -11.94 -2.68 -4.19
CA ALA A 153 -12.34 -3.61 -3.15
C ALA A 153 -13.86 -3.86 -3.08
N VAL A 154 -14.70 -3.06 -3.76
CA VAL A 154 -16.15 -3.32 -3.87
C VAL A 154 -16.47 -4.62 -4.62
N SER A 155 -15.56 -5.11 -5.46
CA SER A 155 -15.77 -6.31 -6.27
C SER A 155 -15.43 -7.61 -5.55
N ASP A 156 -14.48 -7.57 -4.61
CA ASP A 156 -13.93 -8.76 -3.93
C ASP A 156 -13.86 -8.63 -2.41
N TYR A 157 -14.20 -7.45 -1.88
CA TYR A 157 -14.14 -7.10 -0.46
C TYR A 157 -12.73 -7.18 0.15
N ASP A 158 -11.67 -7.21 -0.69
CA ASP A 158 -10.29 -7.28 -0.24
C ASP A 158 -9.62 -5.89 -0.30
N LEU A 159 -9.98 -5.04 0.65
CA LEU A 159 -9.36 -3.72 0.81
C LEU A 159 -7.91 -3.83 1.30
N TYR A 160 -7.62 -4.82 2.14
CA TYR A 160 -6.30 -4.95 2.74
C TYR A 160 -5.20 -5.21 1.69
N CYS A 161 -5.45 -6.08 0.71
CA CYS A 161 -4.51 -6.26 -0.41
C CYS A 161 -4.31 -4.98 -1.21
N ARG A 162 -5.37 -4.17 -1.43
CA ARG A 162 -5.23 -2.85 -2.07
C ARG A 162 -4.35 -1.90 -1.27
N VAL A 163 -4.52 -1.88 0.07
CA VAL A 163 -3.68 -1.07 0.96
C VAL A 163 -2.23 -1.51 0.91
N LYS A 164 -1.95 -2.81 1.01
CA LYS A 164 -0.59 -3.34 0.89
C LYS A 164 0.03 -2.99 -0.46
N PHE A 165 -0.69 -3.17 -1.55
CA PHE A 165 -0.25 -2.80 -2.89
C PHE A 165 0.16 -1.32 -2.96
N ILE A 166 -0.69 -0.41 -2.48
CA ILE A 166 -0.40 1.03 -2.46
C ILE A 166 0.89 1.33 -1.69
N LEU A 167 1.05 0.74 -0.52
CA LEU A 167 2.17 1.05 0.36
C LEU A 167 3.49 0.43 -0.13
N ILE A 168 3.46 -0.81 -0.63
CA ILE A 168 4.65 -1.46 -1.17
C ILE A 168 5.12 -0.78 -2.47
N SER A 169 4.18 -0.28 -3.27
CA SER A 169 4.48 0.53 -4.46
C SER A 169 5.25 1.80 -4.11
N CYS A 170 4.78 2.53 -3.09
CA CYS A 170 5.47 3.73 -2.60
C CYS A 170 6.86 3.39 -2.04
N LEU A 171 6.97 2.28 -1.30
CA LEU A 171 8.24 1.81 -0.77
C LEU A 171 9.21 1.44 -1.89
N LEU A 172 8.75 0.69 -2.90
CA LEU A 172 9.56 0.31 -4.04
C LEU A 172 10.08 1.52 -4.81
N VAL A 173 9.19 2.46 -5.18
CA VAL A 173 9.59 3.70 -5.88
C VAL A 173 10.66 4.46 -5.10
N ARG A 174 10.55 4.48 -3.78
CA ARG A 174 11.55 5.08 -2.92
C ARG A 174 12.87 4.29 -2.87
N LEU A 175 12.82 2.97 -2.81
CA LEU A 175 14.01 2.09 -2.81
C LEU A 175 14.79 2.21 -4.12
N LEU A 176 14.08 2.32 -5.23
CA LEU A 176 14.71 2.51 -6.55
C LEU A 176 15.36 3.88 -6.70
N GLY A 177 14.79 4.90 -6.05
CA GLY A 177 15.36 6.26 -6.01
C GLY A 177 15.36 6.99 -7.35
N GLY A 178 16.38 7.80 -7.55
CA GLY A 178 16.51 8.62 -8.76
C GLY A 178 15.44 9.71 -8.88
N ASN A 179 15.07 10.07 -10.11
CA ASN A 179 13.98 11.01 -10.35
C ASN A 179 12.63 10.31 -10.15
N ILE A 180 11.89 10.70 -9.11
CA ILE A 180 10.64 10.04 -8.72
C ILE A 180 9.59 9.96 -9.84
N PHE A 181 9.50 10.97 -10.72
CA PHE A 181 8.53 10.94 -11.81
C PHE A 181 8.90 9.89 -12.85
N THR A 182 10.19 9.77 -13.18
CA THR A 182 10.69 8.74 -14.10
C THR A 182 10.51 7.35 -13.48
N THR A 183 10.85 7.20 -12.21
CA THR A 183 10.73 5.92 -11.49
C THR A 183 9.27 5.50 -11.36
N ALA A 184 8.37 6.43 -11.00
CA ALA A 184 6.93 6.13 -10.91
C ALA A 184 6.33 5.83 -12.29
N GLN A 185 6.79 6.49 -13.36
CA GLN A 185 6.36 6.18 -14.72
C GLN A 185 6.80 4.78 -15.16
N LEU A 186 8.03 4.40 -14.86
CA LEU A 186 8.51 3.04 -15.12
C LEU A 186 7.75 2.02 -14.30
N TYR A 187 7.55 2.27 -13.01
CA TYR A 187 6.73 1.43 -12.14
C TYR A 187 5.33 1.22 -12.72
N SER A 188 4.66 2.29 -13.14
CA SER A 188 3.33 2.19 -13.74
C SER A 188 3.33 1.34 -15.02
N LYS A 189 4.37 1.45 -15.84
CA LYS A 189 4.51 0.67 -17.06
C LYS A 189 4.79 -0.81 -16.81
N GLU A 190 5.64 -1.10 -15.82
CA GLU A 190 6.16 -2.44 -15.53
C GLU A 190 5.22 -3.24 -14.61
N VAL A 191 4.46 -2.55 -13.76
CA VAL A 191 3.63 -3.17 -12.73
C VAL A 191 2.15 -2.85 -12.95
N GLU A 192 1.74 -1.58 -12.91
CA GLU A 192 0.31 -1.21 -12.94
C GLU A 192 -0.41 -1.56 -14.26
N ASN A 193 0.31 -1.63 -15.37
CA ASN A 193 -0.23 -1.97 -16.69
C ASN A 193 -0.02 -3.43 -17.07
N ASP A 194 0.56 -4.22 -16.20
CA ASP A 194 0.73 -5.66 -16.36
C ASP A 194 -0.20 -6.38 -15.37
N THR A 195 -1.20 -7.09 -15.91
CA THR A 195 -2.21 -7.75 -15.08
C THR A 195 -1.60 -8.86 -14.22
N ASP A 196 -0.68 -9.63 -14.79
CA ASP A 196 -0.06 -10.77 -14.09
C ASP A 196 0.83 -10.26 -12.94
N ASN A 197 1.54 -9.17 -13.16
CA ASN A 197 2.33 -8.53 -12.10
C ASN A 197 1.45 -7.92 -11.00
N VAL A 198 0.32 -7.30 -11.35
CA VAL A 198 -0.64 -6.77 -10.35
C VAL A 198 -1.26 -7.89 -9.54
N GLU A 199 -1.60 -9.01 -10.15
CA GLU A 199 -2.20 -10.17 -9.46
C GLU A 199 -1.19 -10.89 -8.54
N ALA A 200 0.11 -10.81 -8.85
CA ALA A 200 1.16 -11.43 -8.05
C ALA A 200 1.51 -10.63 -6.77
N ILE A 201 1.19 -9.33 -6.71
CA ILE A 201 1.48 -8.43 -5.59
C ILE A 201 0.36 -8.44 -4.55
#